data_e24f05e82e775540dadb06c897a90b7c
#
_entry.id   e24f05e82e775540dadb06c897a90b7c
#
_cell.length_a   1.000
_cell.length_b   1.000
_cell.length_c   1.000
_cell.angle_alpha   90.00
_cell.angle_beta   90.00
_cell.angle_gamma   90.00
#
_symmetry.space_group_name_H-M   'P 1'
#
loop_
_entity.id
_entity.type
_entity.pdbx_description
1 polymer ?
#
loop_
_entity_poly.entity_id
_entity_poly.type
_entity_poly.pdbx_seq_one_letter_code
_entity_poly.pdbx_strand_id
1 'polypeptide(L)'
;MAWLKYHAGDFAQSQSYCQRVEDILVKCPTGSSGSLLPEVYGEQAWTYLKLSKSYYLKAVESFRKALEIQTDDIESNAGYAIALFRTEEWVLENLEENEEPPSIKQLHSALELNPDDAVLQSMLAVKLAAYKKYEEAEGLLKKALKTDPDNPHVSRYVGKYFRNHHQLDESIDMLERALKRATQSSFIHHQLALCYMRKKIAEQSRKPFSSQREVRYWRRRCIRELEMAVKIKPTFHLAWADLALLYAEERNFRRAEEIFQQCLLKLPEYDESLSQAIHQRYGDFHYHHKRNEAQAIVHYTKGLLIPLKKYEKKVCAKKLKKIAEKRLSRNPGDGEALALLGQVARAEGNRKEAAEFYEKGLNCDKDNEEYLSALCELRLDLH
;
A
#
# COMPACT_ATOMS: atom_id res chain seq x y z
N MET A 1 -25.45 -4.78 14.99
CA MET A 1 -26.06 -3.43 15.16
C MET A 1 -25.48 -2.68 16.35
N ALA A 2 -25.34 -3.28 17.55
CA ALA A 2 -24.74 -2.62 18.73
C ALA A 2 -23.36 -2.02 18.42
N TRP A 3 -22.45 -2.82 17.88
CA TRP A 3 -21.11 -2.40 17.51
C TRP A 3 -21.07 -1.26 16.48
N LEU A 4 -21.94 -1.30 15.48
CA LEU A 4 -22.05 -0.27 14.45
C LEU A 4 -22.50 1.06 15.03
N LYS A 5 -23.43 1.04 15.99
CA LYS A 5 -23.91 2.21 16.71
C LYS A 5 -22.86 2.79 17.64
N TYR A 6 -22.09 1.93 18.32
CA TYR A 6 -20.96 2.35 19.14
C TYR A 6 -19.95 3.18 18.34
N HIS A 7 -19.53 2.69 17.19
CA HIS A 7 -18.55 3.39 16.33
C HIS A 7 -19.13 4.60 15.58
N ALA A 8 -20.47 4.68 15.46
CA ALA A 8 -21.14 5.89 14.96
C ALA A 8 -21.34 6.97 16.06
N GLY A 9 -20.88 6.69 17.30
CA GLY A 9 -21.05 7.62 18.43
C GLY A 9 -22.43 7.58 19.10
N ASP A 10 -23.32 6.71 18.65
CA ASP A 10 -24.67 6.53 19.22
C ASP A 10 -24.64 5.47 20.32
N PHE A 11 -24.05 5.84 21.45
CA PHE A 11 -23.83 4.93 22.58
C PHE A 11 -25.15 4.43 23.21
N ALA A 12 -26.21 5.26 23.22
CA ALA A 12 -27.50 4.87 23.76
C ALA A 12 -28.14 3.74 22.97
N GLN A 13 -28.18 3.83 21.63
CA GLN A 13 -28.67 2.75 20.78
C GLN A 13 -27.74 1.53 20.83
N SER A 14 -26.42 1.73 20.91
CA SER A 14 -25.50 0.62 21.07
C SER A 14 -25.80 -0.19 22.31
N GLN A 15 -26.00 0.48 23.46
CA GLN A 15 -26.32 -0.16 24.73
C GLN A 15 -27.68 -0.87 24.69
N SER A 16 -28.70 -0.25 24.06
CA SER A 16 -30.01 -0.88 23.84
C SER A 16 -29.92 -2.17 23.04
N TYR A 17 -29.08 -2.22 21.99
CA TYR A 17 -28.85 -3.44 21.22
C TYR A 17 -28.09 -4.50 22.03
N CYS A 18 -27.11 -4.13 22.86
CA CYS A 18 -26.44 -5.07 23.76
C CYS A 18 -27.44 -5.69 24.74
N GLN A 19 -28.28 -4.88 25.39
CA GLN A 19 -29.30 -5.37 26.31
C GLN A 19 -30.27 -6.34 25.62
N ARG A 20 -30.71 -6.04 24.39
CA ARG A 20 -31.56 -6.94 23.63
C ARG A 20 -30.89 -8.29 23.32
N VAL A 21 -29.59 -8.32 23.09
CA VAL A 21 -28.81 -9.56 22.92
C VAL A 21 -28.78 -10.34 24.24
N GLU A 22 -28.51 -9.69 25.37
CA GLU A 22 -28.54 -10.30 26.69
C GLU A 22 -29.92 -10.89 27.01
N ASP A 23 -30.99 -10.16 26.74
CA ASP A 23 -32.36 -10.61 26.93
C ASP A 23 -32.70 -11.86 26.07
N ILE A 24 -32.15 -11.93 24.84
CA ILE A 24 -32.30 -13.07 23.95
C ILE A 24 -31.52 -14.28 24.50
N LEU A 25 -30.28 -14.07 24.96
CA LEU A 25 -29.44 -15.12 25.54
C LEU A 25 -30.06 -15.71 26.84
N VAL A 26 -30.73 -14.89 27.63
CA VAL A 26 -31.48 -15.36 28.81
C VAL A 26 -32.69 -16.19 28.43
N LYS A 27 -33.40 -15.82 27.34
CA LYS A 27 -34.58 -16.55 26.86
C LYS A 27 -34.24 -17.82 26.10
N CYS A 28 -33.11 -17.84 25.43
CA CYS A 28 -32.61 -18.93 24.63
C CYS A 28 -31.15 -19.24 25.06
N PRO A 29 -30.94 -19.88 26.23
CA PRO A 29 -29.60 -20.19 26.69
C PRO A 29 -28.96 -21.18 25.71
N THR A 30 -27.97 -20.71 24.98
CA THR A 30 -27.06 -21.55 24.22
C THR A 30 -26.17 -22.27 25.24
N GLY A 31 -26.14 -23.59 25.22
CA GLY A 31 -25.48 -24.43 26.24
C GLY A 31 -23.95 -24.29 26.38
N SER A 32 -23.37 -23.20 25.90
CA SER A 32 -21.96 -22.88 26.02
C SER A 32 -21.79 -21.66 26.94
N SER A 33 -21.17 -21.88 28.07
CA SER A 33 -20.82 -20.82 29.02
C SER A 33 -19.81 -19.84 28.39
N GLY A 34 -20.26 -18.66 27.98
CA GLY A 34 -19.42 -17.49 27.81
C GLY A 34 -18.66 -17.30 26.49
N SER A 35 -18.70 -18.21 25.52
CA SER A 35 -18.12 -18.00 24.19
C SER A 35 -19.16 -17.48 23.21
N LEU A 36 -18.81 -16.46 22.44
CA LEU A 36 -19.62 -15.98 21.31
C LEU A 36 -19.74 -17.12 20.28
N LEU A 37 -20.87 -17.19 19.58
CA LEU A 37 -21.06 -18.11 18.45
C LEU A 37 -20.08 -17.79 17.31
N PRO A 38 -19.56 -18.80 16.57
CA PRO A 38 -18.61 -18.59 15.47
C PRO A 38 -19.15 -17.63 14.42
N GLU A 39 -20.45 -17.65 14.12
CA GLU A 39 -21.09 -16.73 13.18
C GLU A 39 -21.00 -15.27 13.63
N VAL A 40 -21.05 -15.00 14.95
CA VAL A 40 -20.89 -13.64 15.49
C VAL A 40 -19.47 -13.12 15.25
N TYR A 41 -18.45 -13.96 15.45
CA TYR A 41 -17.07 -13.60 15.13
C TYR A 41 -16.89 -13.40 13.62
N GLY A 42 -17.49 -14.24 12.78
CA GLY A 42 -17.47 -14.12 11.33
C GLY A 42 -18.06 -12.78 10.85
N GLU A 43 -19.26 -12.44 11.30
CA GLU A 43 -19.92 -11.18 10.96
C GLU A 43 -19.15 -9.94 11.46
N GLN A 44 -18.59 -10.03 12.65
CA GLN A 44 -17.72 -8.98 13.19
C GLN A 44 -16.50 -8.79 12.30
N ALA A 45 -15.85 -9.87 11.88
CA ALA A 45 -14.68 -9.85 11.03
C ALA A 45 -14.98 -9.25 9.65
N TRP A 46 -16.08 -9.64 9.02
CA TRP A 46 -16.53 -9.03 7.76
C TRP A 46 -16.82 -7.54 7.89
N THR A 47 -17.38 -7.13 9.01
CA THR A 47 -17.60 -5.72 9.30
C THR A 47 -16.27 -4.96 9.39
N TYR A 48 -15.28 -5.48 10.11
CA TYR A 48 -13.94 -4.90 10.18
C TYR A 48 -13.28 -4.78 8.81
N LEU A 49 -13.39 -5.80 7.95
CA LEU A 49 -12.86 -5.76 6.57
C LEU A 49 -13.49 -4.69 5.68
N LYS A 50 -14.75 -4.35 5.93
CA LYS A 50 -15.49 -3.34 5.14
C LYS A 50 -15.23 -1.91 5.60
N LEU A 51 -14.84 -1.71 6.88
CA LEU A 51 -14.69 -0.37 7.46
C LEU A 51 -13.45 0.36 6.95
N SER A 52 -12.26 -0.09 7.32
CA SER A 52 -11.01 0.56 6.91
C SER A 52 -9.80 -0.36 7.09
N LYS A 53 -8.68 0.02 6.48
CA LYS A 53 -7.41 -0.72 6.59
C LYS A 53 -6.94 -0.89 8.05
N SER A 54 -7.18 0.09 8.92
CA SER A 54 -6.80 0.04 10.34
C SER A 54 -7.49 -1.07 11.13
N TYR A 55 -8.60 -1.61 10.61
CA TYR A 55 -9.34 -2.69 11.24
C TYR A 55 -8.99 -4.09 10.69
N TYR A 56 -8.13 -4.20 9.67
CA TYR A 56 -7.84 -5.50 9.06
C TYR A 56 -7.20 -6.50 10.03
N LEU A 57 -6.33 -6.07 10.94
CA LEU A 57 -5.79 -6.96 11.98
C LEU A 57 -6.87 -7.46 12.94
N LYS A 58 -7.85 -6.62 13.27
CA LYS A 58 -9.02 -7.05 14.06
C LYS A 58 -9.88 -8.05 13.30
N ALA A 59 -10.01 -7.90 11.98
CA ALA A 59 -10.69 -8.88 11.14
C ALA A 59 -9.95 -10.23 11.15
N VAL A 60 -8.62 -10.23 11.01
CA VAL A 60 -7.78 -11.44 11.12
C VAL A 60 -8.04 -12.16 12.45
N GLU A 61 -8.00 -11.43 13.56
CA GLU A 61 -8.22 -12.01 14.89
C GLU A 61 -9.63 -12.56 15.07
N SER A 62 -10.65 -11.85 14.56
CA SER A 62 -12.04 -12.31 14.67
C SER A 62 -12.32 -13.54 13.81
N PHE A 63 -11.80 -13.61 12.58
CA PHE A 63 -11.90 -14.83 11.77
C PHE A 63 -11.16 -16.01 12.40
N ARG A 64 -9.98 -15.78 12.99
CA ARG A 64 -9.23 -16.81 13.70
C ARG A 64 -10.09 -17.42 14.82
N LYS A 65 -10.75 -16.57 15.65
CA LYS A 65 -11.66 -17.03 16.71
C LYS A 65 -12.87 -17.81 16.18
N ALA A 66 -13.45 -17.39 15.06
CA ALA A 66 -14.53 -18.13 14.42
C ALA A 66 -14.07 -19.54 14.01
N LEU A 67 -12.89 -19.64 13.38
CA LEU A 67 -12.31 -20.88 12.89
C LEU A 67 -11.76 -21.80 14.00
N GLU A 68 -11.41 -21.28 15.17
CA GLU A 68 -11.10 -22.10 16.35
C GLU A 68 -12.31 -22.91 16.84
N ILE A 69 -13.53 -22.41 16.59
CA ILE A 69 -14.77 -23.06 16.99
C ILE A 69 -15.31 -23.92 15.83
N GLN A 70 -15.28 -23.40 14.61
CA GLN A 70 -15.79 -24.06 13.41
C GLN A 70 -14.74 -23.97 12.28
N THR A 71 -13.88 -24.97 12.20
CA THR A 71 -12.71 -25.00 11.31
C THR A 71 -13.04 -25.08 9.83
N ASP A 72 -14.19 -25.66 9.47
CA ASP A 72 -14.63 -25.95 8.11
C ASP A 72 -15.66 -24.96 7.54
N ASP A 73 -15.92 -23.85 8.26
CA ASP A 73 -16.80 -22.80 7.76
C ASP A 73 -16.20 -22.11 6.53
N ILE A 74 -16.82 -22.33 5.37
CA ILE A 74 -16.34 -21.84 4.05
C ILE A 74 -16.21 -20.32 4.04
N GLU A 75 -17.19 -19.61 4.61
CA GLU A 75 -17.24 -18.16 4.59
C GLU A 75 -16.15 -17.52 5.48
N SER A 76 -15.96 -18.07 6.67
CA SER A 76 -14.90 -17.62 7.58
C SER A 76 -13.51 -17.94 7.04
N ASN A 77 -13.29 -19.11 6.41
CA ASN A 77 -12.03 -19.45 5.75
C ASN A 77 -11.71 -18.48 4.60
N ALA A 78 -12.69 -18.19 3.75
CA ALA A 78 -12.53 -17.21 2.67
C ALA A 78 -12.25 -15.79 3.21
N GLY A 79 -13.01 -15.36 4.21
CA GLY A 79 -12.83 -14.08 4.88
C GLY A 79 -11.45 -13.94 5.53
N TYR A 80 -10.99 -15.00 6.20
CA TYR A 80 -9.67 -15.05 6.82
C TYR A 80 -8.54 -14.94 5.78
N ALA A 81 -8.65 -15.67 4.68
CA ALA A 81 -7.72 -15.58 3.57
C ALA A 81 -7.65 -14.17 2.98
N ILE A 82 -8.80 -13.51 2.79
CA ILE A 82 -8.87 -12.12 2.31
C ILE A 82 -8.26 -11.15 3.33
N ALA A 83 -8.51 -11.34 4.62
CA ALA A 83 -7.95 -10.51 5.68
C ALA A 83 -6.43 -10.61 5.73
N LEU A 84 -5.88 -11.81 5.72
CA LEU A 84 -4.44 -12.06 5.66
C LEU A 84 -3.83 -11.49 4.38
N PHE A 85 -4.45 -11.69 3.22
CA PHE A 85 -3.99 -11.12 1.96
C PHE A 85 -3.88 -9.60 2.00
N ARG A 86 -4.77 -8.91 2.72
CA ARG A 86 -4.79 -7.44 2.82
C ARG A 86 -3.83 -6.90 3.87
N THR A 87 -3.52 -7.67 4.91
CA THR A 87 -2.63 -7.27 6.01
C THR A 87 -1.18 -7.62 5.75
N GLU A 88 -0.93 -8.75 5.07
CA GLU A 88 0.41 -9.24 4.83
C GLU A 88 1.16 -8.29 3.90
N GLU A 89 2.22 -7.71 4.43
CA GLU A 89 3.10 -6.85 3.66
C GLU A 89 3.95 -7.69 2.70
N TRP A 90 4.15 -7.18 1.48
CA TRP A 90 4.96 -7.82 0.44
C TRP A 90 6.45 -7.69 0.77
N VAL A 91 6.88 -8.30 1.86
CA VAL A 91 8.30 -8.31 2.27
C VAL A 91 8.90 -9.65 1.87
N LEU A 92 9.34 -9.75 0.62
CA LEU A 92 10.09 -10.89 0.09
C LEU A 92 11.45 -11.09 0.79
N GLU A 93 11.93 -10.13 1.57
CA GLU A 93 13.31 -10.09 2.09
C GLU A 93 13.51 -10.83 3.42
N ASN A 94 12.45 -11.23 4.11
CA ASN A 94 12.53 -11.83 5.46
C ASN A 94 11.89 -13.22 5.58
N LEU A 95 11.49 -13.84 4.49
CA LEU A 95 11.04 -15.23 4.51
C LEU A 95 12.27 -16.12 4.31
N GLU A 96 12.48 -17.07 5.20
CA GLU A 96 13.39 -18.18 4.95
C GLU A 96 12.98 -18.87 3.65
N GLU A 97 13.94 -19.34 2.86
CA GLU A 97 13.69 -19.86 1.48
C GLU A 97 12.61 -20.94 1.38
N ASN A 98 12.15 -21.51 2.51
CA ASN A 98 11.17 -22.58 2.60
C ASN A 98 9.88 -22.21 3.36
N GLU A 99 9.69 -20.98 3.78
CA GLU A 99 8.51 -20.59 4.56
C GLU A 99 7.42 -20.01 3.68
N GLU A 100 6.30 -20.75 3.56
CA GLU A 100 5.15 -20.28 2.82
C GLU A 100 4.37 -19.23 3.62
N PRO A 101 4.08 -18.04 3.04
CA PRO A 101 3.37 -16.98 3.73
C PRO A 101 1.99 -17.41 4.26
N PRO A 102 1.57 -16.93 5.45
CA PRO A 102 0.26 -17.27 6.02
C PRO A 102 -0.91 -17.02 5.08
N SER A 103 -0.86 -15.94 4.26
CA SER A 103 -1.91 -15.66 3.28
C SER A 103 -1.99 -16.71 2.17
N ILE A 104 -0.88 -17.27 1.72
CA ILE A 104 -0.86 -18.32 0.70
C ILE A 104 -1.41 -19.63 1.28
N LYS A 105 -0.94 -20.03 2.48
CA LYS A 105 -1.46 -21.21 3.18
C LYS A 105 -2.96 -21.13 3.33
N GLN A 106 -3.47 -20.01 3.84
CA GLN A 106 -4.90 -19.85 4.07
C GLN A 106 -5.72 -19.78 2.77
N LEU A 107 -5.16 -19.20 1.70
CA LEU A 107 -5.81 -19.20 0.38
C LEU A 107 -5.92 -20.63 -0.17
N HIS A 108 -4.90 -21.48 0.01
CA HIS A 108 -4.98 -22.90 -0.35
C HIS A 108 -6.05 -23.61 0.47
N SER A 109 -6.02 -23.49 1.81
CA SER A 109 -7.03 -24.13 2.67
C SER A 109 -8.46 -23.70 2.34
N ALA A 110 -8.69 -22.41 2.08
CA ALA A 110 -10.00 -21.94 1.67
C ALA A 110 -10.44 -22.48 0.30
N LEU A 111 -9.50 -22.68 -0.64
CA LEU A 111 -9.76 -23.29 -1.95
C LEU A 111 -9.92 -24.82 -1.89
N GLU A 112 -9.40 -25.49 -0.87
CA GLU A 112 -9.72 -26.90 -0.61
C GLU A 112 -11.20 -27.07 -0.22
N LEU A 113 -11.74 -26.14 0.57
CA LEU A 113 -13.16 -26.14 0.96
C LEU A 113 -14.08 -25.67 -0.17
N ASN A 114 -13.66 -24.68 -0.96
CA ASN A 114 -14.41 -24.16 -2.09
C ASN A 114 -13.50 -23.98 -3.31
N PRO A 115 -13.26 -25.06 -4.10
CA PRO A 115 -12.32 -25.05 -5.22
C PRO A 115 -12.70 -24.12 -6.37
N ASP A 116 -13.96 -23.66 -6.44
CA ASP A 116 -14.49 -22.86 -7.54
C ASP A 116 -14.66 -21.37 -7.17
N ASP A 117 -14.10 -20.94 -6.02
CA ASP A 117 -14.05 -19.51 -5.70
C ASP A 117 -13.05 -18.77 -6.62
N ALA A 118 -13.60 -18.18 -7.67
CA ALA A 118 -12.81 -17.45 -8.68
C ALA A 118 -12.07 -16.22 -8.10
N VAL A 119 -12.61 -15.62 -7.04
CA VAL A 119 -11.97 -14.46 -6.38
C VAL A 119 -10.72 -14.91 -5.63
N LEU A 120 -10.83 -15.97 -4.81
CA LEU A 120 -9.69 -16.54 -4.08
C LEU A 120 -8.62 -17.08 -5.02
N GLN A 121 -9.03 -17.78 -6.12
CA GLN A 121 -8.10 -18.23 -7.18
C GLN A 121 -7.30 -17.06 -7.76
N SER A 122 -7.97 -15.95 -8.09
CA SER A 122 -7.31 -14.77 -8.66
C SER A 122 -6.42 -14.04 -7.64
N MET A 123 -6.77 -14.07 -6.35
CA MET A 123 -5.95 -13.53 -5.27
C MET A 123 -4.70 -14.38 -5.05
N LEU A 124 -4.84 -15.70 -5.01
CA LEU A 124 -3.72 -16.62 -4.89
C LEU A 124 -2.75 -16.48 -6.05
N ALA A 125 -3.26 -16.40 -7.28
CA ALA A 125 -2.43 -16.17 -8.47
C ALA A 125 -1.57 -14.91 -8.37
N VAL A 126 -2.14 -13.79 -7.88
CA VAL A 126 -1.38 -12.55 -7.67
C VAL A 126 -0.27 -12.72 -6.63
N LYS A 127 -0.50 -13.52 -5.58
CA LYS A 127 0.52 -13.82 -4.55
C LYS A 127 1.62 -14.72 -5.11
N LEU A 128 1.26 -15.85 -5.73
CA LEU A 128 2.20 -16.81 -6.32
C LEU A 128 3.13 -16.15 -7.35
N ALA A 129 2.59 -15.25 -8.16
CA ALA A 129 3.39 -14.49 -9.12
C ALA A 129 4.45 -13.61 -8.44
N ALA A 130 4.17 -13.06 -7.25
CA ALA A 130 5.17 -12.32 -6.48
C ALA A 130 6.32 -13.21 -5.98
N TYR A 131 6.05 -14.50 -5.81
CA TYR A 131 7.04 -15.54 -5.48
C TYR A 131 7.60 -16.26 -6.73
N LYS A 132 7.39 -15.69 -7.92
CA LYS A 132 7.87 -16.19 -9.23
C LYS A 132 7.30 -17.55 -9.64
N LYS A 133 6.24 -18.03 -9.00
CA LYS A 133 5.49 -19.25 -9.37
C LYS A 133 4.49 -18.93 -10.50
N TYR A 134 5.00 -18.58 -11.66
CA TYR A 134 4.20 -18.01 -12.77
C TYR A 134 3.25 -19.02 -13.42
N GLU A 135 3.68 -20.26 -13.64
CA GLU A 135 2.87 -21.30 -14.27
C GLU A 135 1.61 -21.62 -13.46
N GLU A 136 1.78 -21.79 -12.14
CA GLU A 136 0.68 -22.02 -11.22
C GLU A 136 -0.27 -20.82 -11.17
N ALA A 137 0.28 -19.60 -11.10
CA ALA A 137 -0.49 -18.37 -11.13
C ALA A 137 -1.35 -18.25 -12.39
N GLU A 138 -0.79 -18.53 -13.59
CA GLU A 138 -1.54 -18.49 -14.85
C GLU A 138 -2.63 -19.55 -14.92
N GLY A 139 -2.36 -20.74 -14.41
CA GLY A 139 -3.35 -21.81 -14.30
C GLY A 139 -4.57 -21.37 -13.49
N LEU A 140 -4.33 -20.76 -12.31
CA LEU A 140 -5.40 -20.24 -11.46
C LEU A 140 -6.15 -19.08 -12.12
N LEU A 141 -5.48 -18.17 -12.80
CA LEU A 141 -6.16 -17.07 -13.52
C LEU A 141 -7.06 -17.58 -14.64
N LYS A 142 -6.58 -18.57 -15.43
CA LYS A 142 -7.39 -19.21 -16.47
C LYS A 142 -8.64 -19.88 -15.87
N LYS A 143 -8.47 -20.58 -14.74
CA LYS A 143 -9.59 -21.21 -14.04
C LYS A 143 -10.57 -20.14 -13.52
N ALA A 144 -10.10 -19.10 -12.84
CA ALA A 144 -10.93 -18.03 -12.32
C ALA A 144 -11.75 -17.33 -13.41
N LEU A 145 -11.12 -17.01 -14.56
CA LEU A 145 -11.78 -16.39 -15.71
C LEU A 145 -12.79 -17.32 -16.40
N LYS A 146 -12.59 -18.64 -16.33
CA LYS A 146 -13.55 -19.62 -16.84
C LYS A 146 -14.75 -19.76 -15.92
N THR A 147 -14.52 -19.73 -14.59
CA THR A 147 -15.56 -19.92 -13.58
C THR A 147 -16.46 -18.70 -13.47
N ASP A 148 -15.90 -17.49 -13.38
CA ASP A 148 -16.67 -16.26 -13.21
C ASP A 148 -16.02 -15.08 -13.97
N PRO A 149 -16.15 -15.07 -15.33
CA PRO A 149 -15.47 -14.09 -16.19
C PRO A 149 -15.95 -12.66 -16.01
N ASP A 150 -17.14 -12.49 -15.50
CA ASP A 150 -17.83 -11.20 -15.38
C ASP A 150 -17.74 -10.59 -13.98
N ASN A 151 -17.13 -11.28 -13.04
CA ASN A 151 -16.97 -10.79 -11.68
C ASN A 151 -15.97 -9.62 -11.62
N PRO A 152 -16.39 -8.46 -11.10
CA PRO A 152 -15.50 -7.30 -11.04
C PRO A 152 -14.31 -7.49 -10.09
N HIS A 153 -14.43 -8.38 -9.08
CA HIS A 153 -13.33 -8.71 -8.19
C HIS A 153 -12.30 -9.60 -8.88
N VAL A 154 -12.73 -10.60 -9.65
CA VAL A 154 -11.86 -11.43 -10.49
C VAL A 154 -11.10 -10.54 -11.48
N SER A 155 -11.83 -9.78 -12.30
CA SER A 155 -11.24 -8.89 -13.31
C SER A 155 -10.25 -7.88 -12.70
N ARG A 156 -10.51 -7.42 -11.48
CA ARG A 156 -9.61 -6.53 -10.74
C ARG A 156 -8.27 -7.18 -10.39
N TYR A 157 -8.26 -8.42 -9.92
CA TYR A 157 -7.02 -9.13 -9.57
C TYR A 157 -6.29 -9.61 -10.81
N VAL A 158 -7.00 -10.09 -11.81
CA VAL A 158 -6.45 -10.44 -13.13
C VAL A 158 -5.78 -9.22 -13.78
N GLY A 159 -6.46 -8.07 -13.79
CA GLY A 159 -5.88 -6.81 -14.26
C GLY A 159 -4.63 -6.39 -13.48
N LYS A 160 -4.62 -6.58 -12.15
CA LYS A 160 -3.42 -6.33 -11.34
C LYS A 160 -2.26 -7.26 -11.72
N TYR A 161 -2.54 -8.54 -11.98
CA TYR A 161 -1.53 -9.49 -12.44
C TYR A 161 -0.91 -9.02 -13.75
N PHE A 162 -1.71 -8.82 -14.79
CA PHE A 162 -1.23 -8.39 -16.11
C PHE A 162 -0.45 -7.08 -16.05
N ARG A 163 -0.91 -6.10 -15.27
CA ARG A 163 -0.16 -4.85 -15.07
C ARG A 163 1.22 -5.11 -14.47
N ASN A 164 1.34 -6.00 -13.50
CA ASN A 164 2.62 -6.29 -12.85
C ASN A 164 3.58 -7.04 -13.77
N HIS A 165 3.06 -7.80 -14.73
CA HIS A 165 3.82 -8.54 -15.74
C HIS A 165 3.97 -7.80 -17.06
N HIS A 166 3.78 -6.47 -17.06
CA HIS A 166 3.95 -5.60 -18.24
C HIS A 166 2.97 -5.84 -19.41
N GLN A 167 1.93 -6.64 -19.21
CA GLN A 167 0.83 -6.86 -20.14
C GLN A 167 -0.24 -5.78 -19.95
N LEU A 168 0.11 -4.53 -20.33
CA LEU A 168 -0.70 -3.36 -19.98
C LEU A 168 -2.02 -3.28 -20.76
N ASP A 169 -2.05 -3.78 -22.00
CA ASP A 169 -3.25 -3.74 -22.82
C ASP A 169 -4.30 -4.73 -22.31
N GLU A 170 -3.88 -5.94 -21.95
CA GLU A 170 -4.73 -6.95 -21.31
C GLU A 170 -5.24 -6.46 -19.95
N SER A 171 -4.36 -5.82 -19.18
CA SER A 171 -4.76 -5.23 -17.89
C SER A 171 -5.84 -4.16 -18.06
N ILE A 172 -5.69 -3.27 -19.04
CA ILE A 172 -6.66 -2.20 -19.34
C ILE A 172 -7.99 -2.81 -19.76
N ASP A 173 -8.00 -3.77 -20.68
CA ASP A 173 -9.21 -4.43 -21.16
C ASP A 173 -9.98 -5.09 -19.99
N MET A 174 -9.29 -5.84 -19.12
CA MET A 174 -9.90 -6.47 -17.95
C MET A 174 -10.49 -5.45 -16.98
N LEU A 175 -9.76 -4.37 -16.70
CA LEU A 175 -10.22 -3.33 -15.78
C LEU A 175 -11.38 -2.51 -16.37
N GLU A 176 -11.38 -2.23 -17.68
CA GLU A 176 -12.49 -1.55 -18.35
C GLU A 176 -13.75 -2.42 -18.37
N ARG A 177 -13.63 -3.75 -18.57
CA ARG A 177 -14.77 -4.68 -18.41
C ARG A 177 -15.30 -4.69 -16.99
N ALA A 178 -14.42 -4.77 -15.98
CA ALA A 178 -14.81 -4.72 -14.59
C ALA A 178 -15.54 -3.41 -14.25
N LEU A 179 -15.08 -2.29 -14.81
CA LEU A 179 -15.67 -0.97 -14.58
C LEU A 179 -17.09 -0.85 -15.16
N LYS A 180 -17.41 -1.51 -16.27
CA LYS A 180 -18.76 -1.54 -16.83
C LYS A 180 -19.80 -2.11 -15.86
N ARG A 181 -19.39 -3.04 -14.98
CA ARG A 181 -20.25 -3.66 -13.97
C ARG A 181 -20.15 -3.00 -12.60
N ALA A 182 -18.99 -2.49 -12.24
CA ALA A 182 -18.71 -1.84 -10.96
C ALA A 182 -18.30 -0.36 -11.16
N THR A 183 -19.21 0.44 -11.74
CA THR A 183 -18.96 1.84 -12.12
C THR A 183 -18.54 2.76 -10.98
N GLN A 184 -18.84 2.39 -9.73
CA GLN A 184 -18.52 3.16 -8.52
C GLN A 184 -17.31 2.56 -7.76
N SER A 185 -16.40 1.92 -8.46
CA SER A 185 -15.19 1.36 -7.84
C SER A 185 -13.99 2.31 -7.93
N SER A 186 -13.76 3.08 -6.88
CA SER A 186 -12.56 3.94 -6.77
C SER A 186 -11.25 3.17 -6.98
N PHE A 187 -11.23 1.90 -6.57
CA PHE A 187 -10.07 1.04 -6.75
C PHE A 187 -9.80 0.72 -8.23
N ILE A 188 -10.84 0.36 -9.01
CA ILE A 188 -10.67 0.03 -10.44
C ILE A 188 -10.21 1.28 -11.20
N HIS A 189 -10.81 2.44 -10.94
CA HIS A 189 -10.36 3.71 -11.51
C HIS A 189 -8.87 3.99 -11.20
N HIS A 190 -8.44 3.80 -9.95
CA HIS A 190 -7.04 3.97 -9.59
C HIS A 190 -6.13 2.96 -10.31
N GLN A 191 -6.53 1.69 -10.44
CA GLN A 191 -5.74 0.68 -11.16
C GLN A 191 -5.61 1.01 -12.66
N LEU A 192 -6.66 1.49 -13.31
CA LEU A 192 -6.62 1.98 -14.69
C LEU A 192 -5.67 3.17 -14.83
N ALA A 193 -5.74 4.12 -13.91
CA ALA A 193 -4.82 5.25 -13.89
C ALA A 193 -3.34 4.80 -13.82
N LEU A 194 -3.04 3.79 -12.98
CA LEU A 194 -1.68 3.23 -12.91
C LEU A 194 -1.24 2.55 -14.22
N CYS A 195 -2.15 1.90 -14.95
CA CYS A 195 -1.85 1.34 -16.26
C CYS A 195 -1.54 2.45 -17.28
N TYR A 196 -2.37 3.50 -17.32
CA TYR A 196 -2.15 4.65 -18.21
C TYR A 196 -0.88 5.43 -17.85
N MET A 197 -0.53 5.52 -16.56
CA MET A 197 0.73 6.11 -16.11
C MET A 197 1.93 5.32 -16.66
N ARG A 198 1.90 3.99 -16.60
CA ARG A 198 2.96 3.14 -17.19
C ARG A 198 3.04 3.28 -18.70
N LYS A 199 1.90 3.33 -19.43
CA LYS A 199 1.86 3.64 -20.87
C LYS A 199 2.49 4.99 -21.18
N LYS A 200 2.14 6.03 -20.40
CA LYS A 200 2.74 7.36 -20.54
C LYS A 200 4.27 7.32 -20.36
N ILE A 201 4.77 6.64 -19.30
CA ILE A 201 6.20 6.53 -19.04
C ILE A 201 6.91 5.74 -20.15
N ALA A 202 6.32 4.64 -20.63
CA ALA A 202 6.87 3.86 -21.71
C ALA A 202 7.00 4.70 -23.00
N GLU A 203 5.99 5.53 -23.30
CA GLU A 203 6.03 6.43 -24.45
C GLU A 203 7.10 7.53 -24.28
N GLN A 204 7.24 8.10 -23.09
CA GLN A 204 8.29 9.08 -22.77
C GLN A 204 9.71 8.50 -22.93
N SER A 205 9.86 7.19 -22.70
CA SER A 205 11.17 6.51 -22.77
C SER A 205 11.57 6.13 -24.20
N ARG A 206 10.68 6.20 -25.18
CA ARG A 206 10.93 5.89 -26.60
C ARG A 206 11.69 7.00 -27.34
N LYS A 207 12.79 7.50 -26.78
CA LYS A 207 13.63 8.49 -27.47
C LYS A 207 14.38 7.86 -28.66
N PRO A 208 14.52 8.57 -29.80
CA PRO A 208 14.05 9.93 -30.15
C PRO A 208 12.60 10.00 -30.64
N PHE A 209 11.88 8.88 -30.71
CA PHE A 209 10.56 8.75 -31.33
C PHE A 209 9.38 9.01 -30.40
N SER A 210 9.60 9.58 -29.20
CA SER A 210 8.51 9.87 -28.27
C SER A 210 7.52 10.90 -28.84
N SER A 211 6.26 10.50 -28.99
CA SER A 211 5.20 11.39 -29.43
C SER A 211 4.64 12.19 -28.27
N GLN A 212 4.84 13.53 -28.30
CA GLN A 212 4.24 14.43 -27.31
C GLN A 212 2.69 14.34 -27.30
N ARG A 213 2.10 13.95 -28.45
CA ARG A 213 0.65 13.74 -28.54
C ARG A 213 0.23 12.52 -27.73
N GLU A 214 0.94 11.40 -27.87
CA GLU A 214 0.66 10.16 -27.13
C GLU A 214 0.89 10.33 -25.63
N VAL A 215 1.98 10.98 -25.23
CA VAL A 215 2.26 11.29 -23.82
C VAL A 215 1.13 12.11 -23.20
N ARG A 216 0.62 13.14 -23.92
CA ARG A 216 -0.50 13.95 -23.46
C ARG A 216 -1.81 13.16 -23.42
N TYR A 217 -2.05 12.28 -24.39
CA TYR A 217 -3.21 11.40 -24.43
C TYR A 217 -3.27 10.51 -23.17
N TRP A 218 -2.22 9.77 -22.90
CA TRP A 218 -2.16 8.89 -21.73
C TRP A 218 -2.23 9.65 -20.40
N ARG A 219 -1.60 10.83 -20.31
CA ARG A 219 -1.70 11.68 -19.12
C ARG A 219 -3.14 12.13 -18.85
N ARG A 220 -3.88 12.57 -19.86
CA ARG A 220 -5.28 12.99 -19.71
C ARG A 220 -6.18 11.83 -19.28
N ARG A 221 -5.98 10.64 -19.83
CA ARG A 221 -6.70 9.44 -19.37
C ARG A 221 -6.40 9.13 -17.92
N CYS A 222 -5.13 9.20 -17.52
CA CYS A 222 -4.71 8.98 -16.14
C CYS A 222 -5.37 9.99 -15.18
N ILE A 223 -5.36 11.28 -15.50
CA ILE A 223 -6.00 12.34 -14.70
C ILE A 223 -7.48 12.05 -14.52
N ARG A 224 -8.19 11.76 -15.62
CA ARG A 224 -9.62 11.45 -15.58
C ARG A 224 -9.96 10.29 -14.63
N GLU A 225 -9.22 9.21 -14.71
CA GLU A 225 -9.47 8.05 -13.85
C GLU A 225 -9.13 8.34 -12.38
N LEU A 226 -8.09 9.13 -12.10
CA LEU A 226 -7.78 9.55 -10.74
C LEU A 226 -8.82 10.51 -10.18
N GLU A 227 -9.33 11.46 -10.98
CA GLU A 227 -10.42 12.36 -10.58
C GLU A 227 -11.69 11.58 -10.22
N MET A 228 -12.02 10.53 -11.00
CA MET A 228 -13.12 9.63 -10.66
C MET A 228 -12.86 8.84 -9.37
N ALA A 229 -11.66 8.29 -9.21
CA ALA A 229 -11.30 7.55 -8.01
C ALA A 229 -11.46 8.39 -6.73
N VAL A 230 -10.98 9.63 -6.74
CA VAL A 230 -11.04 10.52 -5.58
C VAL A 230 -12.44 11.13 -5.37
N LYS A 231 -13.24 11.29 -6.44
CA LYS A 231 -14.64 11.68 -6.35
C LYS A 231 -15.48 10.61 -5.64
N ILE A 232 -15.29 9.34 -6.01
CA ILE A 232 -16.00 8.20 -5.40
C ILE A 232 -15.53 7.98 -3.95
N LYS A 233 -14.23 8.09 -3.70
CA LYS A 233 -13.65 7.91 -2.36
C LYS A 233 -12.76 9.08 -1.99
N PRO A 234 -13.28 10.15 -1.38
CA PRO A 234 -12.49 11.33 -0.99
C PRO A 234 -11.33 11.04 -0.02
N THR A 235 -11.42 9.95 0.75
CA THR A 235 -10.36 9.49 1.67
C THR A 235 -9.27 8.67 0.99
N PHE A 236 -9.25 8.59 -0.34
CA PHE A 236 -8.22 7.86 -1.07
C PHE A 236 -6.97 8.72 -1.29
N HIS A 237 -6.25 9.02 -0.22
CA HIS A 237 -5.11 9.95 -0.21
C HIS A 237 -3.98 9.55 -1.18
N LEU A 238 -3.76 8.23 -1.41
CA LEU A 238 -2.77 7.79 -2.40
C LEU A 238 -3.14 8.22 -3.82
N ALA A 239 -4.41 8.09 -4.21
CA ALA A 239 -4.89 8.54 -5.51
C ALA A 239 -4.82 10.08 -5.64
N TRP A 240 -5.08 10.81 -4.57
CA TRP A 240 -4.88 12.26 -4.53
C TRP A 240 -3.41 12.65 -4.76
N ALA A 241 -2.46 11.98 -4.11
CA ALA A 241 -1.04 12.24 -4.28
C ALA A 241 -0.55 11.93 -5.71
N ASP A 242 -1.05 10.84 -6.32
CA ASP A 242 -0.76 10.52 -7.73
C ASP A 242 -1.37 11.58 -8.67
N LEU A 243 -2.59 12.06 -8.40
CA LEU A 243 -3.25 13.13 -9.15
C LEU A 243 -2.49 14.46 -9.04
N ALA A 244 -1.98 14.79 -7.86
CA ALA A 244 -1.18 16.00 -7.64
C ALA A 244 0.08 16.02 -8.50
N LEU A 245 0.79 14.89 -8.65
CA LEU A 245 1.95 14.78 -9.54
C LEU A 245 1.58 15.06 -11.00
N LEU A 246 0.42 14.54 -11.46
CA LEU A 246 -0.03 14.78 -12.83
C LEU A 246 -0.47 16.22 -13.07
N TYR A 247 -1.09 16.88 -12.09
CA TYR A 247 -1.34 18.33 -12.17
C TYR A 247 -0.04 19.12 -12.22
N ALA A 248 1.00 18.71 -11.49
CA ALA A 248 2.31 19.32 -11.57
C ALA A 248 2.95 19.15 -12.96
N GLU A 249 2.78 17.99 -13.61
CA GLU A 249 3.20 17.79 -15.01
C GLU A 249 2.46 18.71 -15.99
N GLU A 250 1.24 19.14 -15.67
CA GLU A 250 0.46 20.13 -16.42
C GLU A 250 0.73 21.58 -15.97
N ARG A 251 1.78 21.79 -15.17
CA ARG A 251 2.20 23.08 -14.61
C ARG A 251 1.18 23.72 -13.65
N ASN A 252 0.19 22.99 -13.18
CA ASN A 252 -0.73 23.47 -12.15
C ASN A 252 -0.13 23.23 -10.76
N PHE A 253 0.96 23.91 -10.47
CA PHE A 253 1.75 23.71 -9.25
C PHE A 253 0.98 24.10 -7.99
N ARG A 254 0.12 25.13 -8.08
CA ARG A 254 -0.68 25.59 -6.94
C ARG A 254 -1.63 24.48 -6.48
N ARG A 255 -2.39 23.89 -7.40
CA ARG A 255 -3.34 22.80 -7.08
C ARG A 255 -2.62 21.56 -6.59
N ALA A 256 -1.49 21.22 -7.17
CA ALA A 256 -0.67 20.10 -6.71
C ALA A 256 -0.19 20.29 -5.26
N GLU A 257 0.31 21.47 -4.93
CA GLU A 257 0.75 21.85 -3.58
C GLU A 257 -0.39 21.75 -2.57
N GLU A 258 -1.54 22.36 -2.87
CA GLU A 258 -2.73 22.32 -2.02
C GLU A 258 -3.16 20.89 -1.71
N ILE A 259 -3.13 20.00 -2.71
CA ILE A 259 -3.49 18.58 -2.55
C ILE A 259 -2.48 17.86 -1.64
N PHE A 260 -1.17 18.05 -1.84
CA PHE A 260 -0.16 17.43 -0.97
C PHE A 260 -0.29 17.89 0.48
N GLN A 261 -0.48 19.17 0.72
CA GLN A 261 -0.69 19.73 2.05
C GLN A 261 -1.96 19.12 2.70
N GLN A 262 -3.08 19.06 1.97
CA GLN A 262 -4.30 18.43 2.48
C GLN A 262 -4.12 16.93 2.77
N CYS A 263 -3.36 16.22 1.93
CA CYS A 263 -3.05 14.82 2.20
C CYS A 263 -2.27 14.66 3.50
N LEU A 264 -1.28 15.50 3.76
CA LEU A 264 -0.48 15.44 5.00
C LEU A 264 -1.31 15.83 6.25
N LEU A 265 -2.18 16.83 6.14
CA LEU A 265 -3.04 17.27 7.24
C LEU A 265 -4.10 16.21 7.64
N LYS A 266 -4.55 15.41 6.68
CA LYS A 266 -5.61 14.40 6.87
C LYS A 266 -5.07 12.99 7.04
N LEU A 267 -3.76 12.82 7.06
CA LEU A 267 -3.15 11.52 7.31
C LEU A 267 -3.53 11.04 8.71
N PRO A 268 -4.08 9.83 8.83
CA PRO A 268 -4.19 9.19 10.12
C PRO A 268 -2.78 8.98 10.70
N GLU A 269 -2.54 9.35 11.94
CA GLU A 269 -1.24 9.19 12.63
C GLU A 269 -0.69 7.76 12.58
N TYR A 270 -1.58 6.77 12.43
CA TYR A 270 -1.27 5.34 12.43
C TYR A 270 -1.05 4.73 11.02
N ASP A 271 -1.24 5.45 9.91
CA ASP A 271 -0.97 4.90 8.56
C ASP A 271 0.41 5.31 8.04
N GLU A 272 1.46 4.75 8.66
CA GLU A 272 2.86 4.97 8.30
C GLU A 272 3.14 4.64 6.83
N SER A 273 2.48 3.60 6.29
CA SER A 273 2.63 3.19 4.89
C SER A 273 2.16 4.26 3.92
N LEU A 274 1.01 4.85 4.20
CA LEU A 274 0.45 5.94 3.40
C LEU A 274 1.29 7.20 3.56
N SER A 275 1.73 7.50 4.78
CA SER A 275 2.63 8.62 5.07
C SER A 275 3.93 8.52 4.26
N GLN A 276 4.56 7.36 4.26
CA GLN A 276 5.78 7.09 3.49
C GLN A 276 5.56 7.34 1.99
N ALA A 277 4.45 6.83 1.43
CA ALA A 277 4.11 6.98 0.03
C ALA A 277 3.84 8.45 -0.36
N ILE A 278 3.16 9.22 0.49
CA ILE A 278 2.89 10.63 0.24
C ILE A 278 4.17 11.46 0.34
N HIS A 279 5.02 11.22 1.34
CA HIS A 279 6.29 11.91 1.45
C HIS A 279 7.20 11.66 0.26
N GLN A 280 7.27 10.43 -0.25
CA GLN A 280 8.04 10.11 -1.45
C GLN A 280 7.54 10.92 -2.66
N ARG A 281 6.21 10.98 -2.89
CA ARG A 281 5.62 11.72 -4.03
C ARG A 281 5.76 13.23 -3.89
N TYR A 282 5.64 13.75 -2.68
CA TYR A 282 5.82 15.17 -2.43
C TYR A 282 7.29 15.59 -2.60
N GLY A 283 8.22 14.72 -2.23
CA GLY A 283 9.65 14.88 -2.58
C GLY A 283 9.87 14.93 -4.09
N ASP A 284 9.23 14.02 -4.86
CA ASP A 284 9.29 14.04 -6.33
C ASP A 284 8.71 15.33 -6.93
N PHE A 285 7.61 15.85 -6.38
CA PHE A 285 7.05 17.14 -6.78
C PHE A 285 8.03 18.30 -6.57
N HIS A 286 8.63 18.41 -5.40
CA HIS A 286 9.61 19.45 -5.13
C HIS A 286 10.85 19.32 -6.00
N TYR A 287 11.38 18.11 -6.17
CA TYR A 287 12.59 17.89 -6.94
C TYR A 287 12.41 18.13 -8.44
N HIS A 288 11.37 17.56 -9.04
CA HIS A 288 11.20 17.55 -10.49
C HIS A 288 10.43 18.76 -11.02
N HIS A 289 9.48 19.30 -10.26
CA HIS A 289 8.56 20.33 -10.74
C HIS A 289 8.84 21.72 -10.15
N LYS A 290 9.05 21.80 -8.84
CA LYS A 290 9.37 23.08 -8.17
C LYS A 290 10.85 23.44 -8.24
N ARG A 291 11.72 22.50 -8.58
CA ARG A 291 13.18 22.67 -8.55
C ARG A 291 13.71 23.10 -7.18
N ASN A 292 13.03 22.72 -6.12
CA ASN A 292 13.39 23.00 -4.74
C ASN A 292 14.02 21.75 -4.12
N GLU A 293 15.36 21.65 -4.24
CA GLU A 293 16.12 20.50 -3.75
C GLU A 293 16.03 20.37 -2.21
N ALA A 294 16.06 21.51 -1.48
CA ALA A 294 15.99 21.50 -0.02
C ALA A 294 14.68 20.87 0.49
N GLN A 295 13.52 21.30 -0.04
CA GLN A 295 12.23 20.70 0.32
C GLN A 295 12.10 19.24 -0.14
N ALA A 296 12.70 18.89 -1.28
CA ALA A 296 12.75 17.51 -1.73
C ALA A 296 13.50 16.62 -0.73
N ILE A 297 14.66 17.05 -0.25
CA ILE A 297 15.45 16.36 0.79
C ILE A 297 14.60 16.17 2.05
N VAL A 298 13.96 17.21 2.56
CA VAL A 298 13.10 17.14 3.75
C VAL A 298 12.06 16.02 3.60
N HIS A 299 11.35 15.97 2.48
CA HIS A 299 10.29 14.97 2.29
C HIS A 299 10.84 13.57 2.04
N TYR A 300 11.90 13.40 1.26
CA TYR A 300 12.52 12.08 1.08
C TYR A 300 13.08 11.55 2.40
N THR A 301 13.68 12.41 3.24
CA THR A 301 14.18 12.02 4.57
C THR A 301 13.04 11.59 5.48
N LYS A 302 11.93 12.33 5.53
CA LYS A 302 10.74 11.90 6.29
C LYS A 302 10.24 10.54 5.83
N GLY A 303 10.17 10.29 4.52
CA GLY A 303 9.78 8.99 3.97
C GLY A 303 10.80 7.87 4.27
N LEU A 304 12.09 8.18 4.31
CA LEU A 304 13.17 7.24 4.64
C LEU A 304 13.14 6.80 6.10
N LEU A 305 12.86 7.73 7.03
CA LEU A 305 12.90 7.50 8.47
C LEU A 305 11.72 6.69 8.99
N ILE A 306 10.62 6.57 8.22
CA ILE A 306 9.52 5.68 8.59
C ILE A 306 10.02 4.24 8.62
N PRO A 307 9.81 3.48 9.73
CA PRO A 307 10.48 2.18 9.95
C PRO A 307 9.96 1.02 9.09
N LEU A 308 9.14 1.32 8.08
CA LEU A 308 8.60 0.32 7.16
C LEU A 308 9.57 0.03 6.02
N LYS A 309 9.91 -1.24 5.82
CA LYS A 309 10.74 -1.71 4.70
C LYS A 309 9.91 -1.86 3.43
N LYS A 310 9.47 -0.74 2.83
CA LYS A 310 8.67 -0.73 1.59
C LYS A 310 9.44 -0.18 0.40
N TYR A 311 8.83 -0.36 -0.78
CA TYR A 311 9.37 0.16 -2.04
C TYR A 311 9.64 1.66 -1.97
N GLU A 312 8.75 2.44 -1.37
CA GLU A 312 8.88 3.89 -1.21
C GLU A 312 10.11 4.27 -0.38
N LYS A 313 10.47 3.50 0.65
CA LYS A 313 11.71 3.69 1.42
C LYS A 313 12.94 3.55 0.54
N LYS A 314 12.99 2.48 -0.26
CA LYS A 314 14.09 2.25 -1.23
C LYS A 314 14.18 3.39 -2.26
N VAL A 315 13.03 3.90 -2.72
CA VAL A 315 12.99 5.04 -3.65
C VAL A 315 13.53 6.30 -2.98
N CYS A 316 13.10 6.62 -1.75
CA CYS A 316 13.60 7.76 -1.00
C CYS A 316 15.12 7.68 -0.79
N ALA A 317 15.63 6.53 -0.35
CA ALA A 317 17.06 6.28 -0.19
C ALA A 317 17.83 6.54 -1.50
N LYS A 318 17.38 5.95 -2.61
CA LYS A 318 18.00 6.13 -3.93
C LYS A 318 18.00 7.58 -4.39
N LYS A 319 16.93 8.33 -4.12
CA LYS A 319 16.84 9.76 -4.48
C LYS A 319 17.78 10.60 -3.65
N LEU A 320 17.86 10.37 -2.34
CA LEU A 320 18.79 11.07 -1.45
C LEU A 320 20.25 10.77 -1.82
N LYS A 321 20.61 9.50 -2.04
CA LYS A 321 21.96 9.14 -2.55
C LYS A 321 22.31 9.90 -3.82
N LYS A 322 21.41 9.91 -4.81
CA LYS A 322 21.64 10.61 -6.08
C LYS A 322 21.83 12.13 -5.90
N ILE A 323 21.08 12.75 -4.98
CA ILE A 323 21.22 14.17 -4.67
C ILE A 323 22.59 14.43 -4.02
N ALA A 324 22.95 13.62 -3.01
CA ALA A 324 24.21 13.75 -2.31
C ALA A 324 25.42 13.53 -3.24
N GLU A 325 25.42 12.47 -4.04
CA GLU A 325 26.46 12.18 -5.02
C GLU A 325 26.66 13.34 -6.04
N LYS A 326 25.55 13.91 -6.50
CA LYS A 326 25.57 15.06 -7.41
C LYS A 326 26.15 16.31 -6.73
N ARG A 327 25.87 16.53 -5.44
CA ARG A 327 26.44 17.64 -4.66
C ARG A 327 27.94 17.43 -4.43
N LEU A 328 28.33 16.22 -4.02
CA LEU A 328 29.74 15.85 -3.79
C LEU A 328 30.59 15.88 -5.07
N SER A 329 30.02 15.55 -6.23
CA SER A 329 30.75 15.70 -7.51
C SER A 329 31.09 17.15 -7.86
N ARG A 330 30.38 18.12 -7.28
CA ARG A 330 30.64 19.57 -7.47
C ARG A 330 31.48 20.13 -6.34
N ASN A 331 31.24 19.70 -5.12
CA ASN A 331 31.95 20.07 -3.91
C ASN A 331 32.23 18.84 -3.04
N PRO A 332 33.44 18.24 -3.13
CA PRO A 332 33.77 17.04 -2.30
C PRO A 332 33.73 17.32 -0.79
N GLY A 333 33.83 18.59 -0.36
CA GLY A 333 33.74 19.02 1.02
C GLY A 333 32.32 19.42 1.47
N ASP A 334 31.27 18.99 0.78
CA ASP A 334 29.89 19.29 1.15
C ASP A 334 29.46 18.41 2.34
N GLY A 335 29.57 18.94 3.57
CA GLY A 335 29.24 18.26 4.82
C GLY A 335 27.78 17.80 4.89
N GLU A 336 26.84 18.61 4.38
CA GLU A 336 25.41 18.22 4.34
C GLU A 336 25.18 17.02 3.41
N ALA A 337 25.85 16.97 2.26
CA ALA A 337 25.75 15.85 1.34
C ALA A 337 26.34 14.56 1.94
N LEU A 338 27.43 14.66 2.69
CA LEU A 338 28.00 13.54 3.45
C LEU A 338 27.05 13.06 4.55
N ALA A 339 26.44 13.99 5.29
CA ALA A 339 25.45 13.66 6.32
C ALA A 339 24.22 12.97 5.73
N LEU A 340 23.75 13.39 4.53
CA LEU A 340 22.66 12.69 3.83
C LEU A 340 23.01 11.25 3.50
N LEU A 341 24.25 10.97 3.06
CA LEU A 341 24.70 9.58 2.85
C LEU A 341 24.75 8.81 4.15
N GLY A 342 25.20 9.43 5.25
CA GLY A 342 25.18 8.87 6.58
C GLY A 342 23.77 8.49 7.05
N GLN A 343 22.80 9.38 6.88
CA GLN A 343 21.37 9.10 7.18
C GLN A 343 20.84 7.93 6.37
N VAL A 344 21.16 7.86 5.08
CA VAL A 344 20.70 6.76 4.22
C VAL A 344 21.35 5.45 4.65
N ALA A 345 22.65 5.40 4.88
CA ALA A 345 23.37 4.21 5.34
C ALA A 345 22.81 3.71 6.69
N ARG A 346 22.53 4.62 7.64
CA ARG A 346 21.87 4.31 8.92
C ARG A 346 20.49 3.68 8.73
N ALA A 347 19.67 4.25 7.85
CA ALA A 347 18.32 3.77 7.57
C ALA A 347 18.29 2.42 6.84
N GLU A 348 19.37 2.07 6.13
CA GLU A 348 19.60 0.77 5.48
C GLU A 348 20.23 -0.27 6.44
N GLY A 349 20.63 0.14 7.65
CA GLY A 349 21.25 -0.73 8.67
C GLY A 349 22.77 -0.79 8.60
N ASN A 350 23.41 -0.04 7.72
CA ASN A 350 24.87 -0.01 7.52
C ASN A 350 25.54 0.96 8.51
N ARG A 351 25.54 0.60 9.80
CA ARG A 351 26.02 1.50 10.89
C ARG A 351 27.46 1.95 10.71
N LYS A 352 28.37 1.07 10.26
CA LYS A 352 29.78 1.41 10.03
C LYS A 352 29.93 2.46 8.94
N GLU A 353 29.30 2.23 7.79
CA GLU A 353 29.29 3.18 6.67
C GLU A 353 28.65 4.52 7.06
N ALA A 354 27.58 4.49 7.85
CA ALA A 354 26.96 5.71 8.37
C ALA A 354 27.92 6.52 9.24
N ALA A 355 28.66 5.86 10.16
CA ALA A 355 29.64 6.52 11.01
C ALA A 355 30.77 7.16 10.18
N GLU A 356 31.29 6.47 9.16
CA GLU A 356 32.32 7.01 8.26
C GLU A 356 31.84 8.28 7.52
N PHE A 357 30.59 8.31 7.07
CA PHE A 357 30.04 9.51 6.41
C PHE A 357 29.89 10.68 7.39
N TYR A 358 29.43 10.45 8.60
CA TYR A 358 29.34 11.52 9.60
C TYR A 358 30.69 12.03 10.06
N GLU A 359 31.72 11.15 10.20
CA GLU A 359 33.10 11.56 10.47
C GLU A 359 33.66 12.47 9.36
N LYS A 360 33.43 12.08 8.09
CA LYS A 360 33.81 12.91 6.94
C LYS A 360 33.06 14.24 6.94
N GLY A 361 31.77 14.24 7.30
CA GLY A 361 30.97 15.46 7.46
C GLY A 361 31.51 16.38 8.53
N LEU A 362 31.88 15.86 9.71
CA LEU A 362 32.50 16.62 10.80
C LEU A 362 33.88 17.18 10.43
N ASN A 363 34.64 16.51 9.57
CA ASN A 363 35.89 17.08 9.06
C ASN A 363 35.68 18.31 8.18
N CYS A 364 34.50 18.44 7.56
CA CYS A 364 34.11 19.59 6.76
C CYS A 364 33.49 20.72 7.61
N ASP A 365 32.75 20.35 8.65
CA ASP A 365 32.04 21.25 9.58
C ASP A 365 32.20 20.71 11.01
N LYS A 366 33.29 21.17 11.68
CA LYS A 366 33.74 20.59 12.96
C LYS A 366 32.82 20.87 14.14
N ASP A 367 32.05 21.94 14.05
CA ASP A 367 31.17 22.41 15.14
C ASP A 367 29.71 21.99 14.93
N ASN A 368 29.44 21.07 13.98
CA ASN A 368 28.10 20.63 13.70
C ASN A 368 27.59 19.63 14.73
N GLU A 369 26.77 20.11 15.66
CA GLU A 369 26.22 19.32 16.78
C GLU A 369 25.36 18.14 16.29
N GLU A 370 24.63 18.30 15.17
CA GLU A 370 23.77 17.26 14.61
C GLU A 370 24.61 16.05 14.13
N TYR A 371 25.74 16.32 13.42
CA TYR A 371 26.62 15.25 12.95
C TYR A 371 27.32 14.56 14.12
N LEU A 372 27.73 15.33 15.11
CA LEU A 372 28.37 14.80 16.32
C LEU A 372 27.40 13.92 17.11
N SER A 373 26.16 14.37 17.33
CA SER A 373 25.12 13.57 18.00
C SER A 373 24.84 12.26 17.26
N ALA A 374 24.64 12.31 15.95
CA ALA A 374 24.41 11.11 15.13
C ALA A 374 25.57 10.12 15.20
N LEU A 375 26.81 10.60 15.21
CA LEU A 375 28.01 9.77 15.32
C LEU A 375 28.13 9.12 16.71
N CYS A 376 27.83 9.88 17.78
CA CYS A 376 27.83 9.34 19.15
C CYS A 376 26.80 8.23 19.33
N GLU A 377 25.57 8.42 18.83
CA GLU A 377 24.52 7.40 18.86
C GLU A 377 24.97 6.12 18.11
N LEU A 378 25.53 6.26 16.90
CA LEU A 378 26.01 5.13 16.12
C LEU A 378 27.14 4.35 16.82
N ARG A 379 28.03 5.04 17.52
CA ARG A 379 29.14 4.41 18.27
C ARG A 379 28.65 3.67 19.51
N LEU A 380 27.66 4.24 20.22
CA LEU A 380 27.04 3.55 21.38
C LEU A 380 26.33 2.26 20.97
N ASP A 381 25.75 2.24 19.79
CA ASP A 381 25.06 1.07 19.23
C ASP A 381 26.01 -0.01 18.65
N LEU A 382 27.30 0.29 18.48
CA LEU A 382 28.31 -0.64 17.96
C LEU A 382 29.05 -1.39 19.06
N HIS A 383 28.93 -0.97 20.30
CA HIS A 383 29.43 -1.61 21.54
C HIS A 383 28.32 -2.40 22.25
#